data_130e1c42e6df6b0424f7261cc1393120
#
_entry.id   130e1c42e6df6b0424f7261cc1393120
#
_cell.length_a   1.000
_cell.length_b   1.000
_cell.length_c   1.000
_cell.angle_alpha   90.00
_cell.angle_beta   90.00
_cell.angle_gamma   90.00
#
_symmetry.space_group_name_H-M   'P 1'
#
loop_
_entity.id
_entity.type
_entity.pdbx_description
1 polymer ?
#
loop_
_entity_poly.entity_id
_entity_poly.type
_entity_poly.pdbx_seq_one_letter_code
_entity_poly.pdbx_strand_id
1 'polypeptide(L)'
;SQGKPMTNQAQHAEDQSEIMDRYVEQGESRAAKLGNRGPIAFDRSGKLSNHILDAYWETGFYVFEGLVEIEEIKLLRAEMADLLDRAPIDNGSKVDGKGRAAFGQEFARPVYQLVKPLSDPWGGTELLNGRHPIQMSQPRPKEGLPEKVVFIMSGMCQTMESGLRLYGHPDLLAIAASINGDDFVPYNDATFVKQPGVGGSVSWHQDGVTHWDSEQWDEGIHGFNFQVQLYPTSPKSCLWVVPGTHKLGRIDIKKRVEENPDRERLPDAVPLHCKPGDVTIVNRQALHCSFANTSSETRISLTFGFHRRSSILGAKGALAESADIIYDER
;
A
#
# COMPACT_ATOMS: atom_id res chain seq x y z
N SER A 1 2.50 -37.46 -30.60
CA SER A 1 3.57 -36.95 -29.76
C SER A 1 3.09 -36.93 -28.30
N GLN A 2 3.62 -37.86 -27.51
CA GLN A 2 3.34 -37.89 -26.08
C GLN A 2 4.12 -36.72 -25.44
N GLY A 3 3.41 -35.77 -24.83
CA GLY A 3 4.00 -34.65 -24.09
C GLY A 3 4.87 -35.17 -22.95
N LYS A 4 6.04 -34.59 -22.75
CA LYS A 4 6.91 -34.89 -21.60
C LYS A 4 6.11 -34.65 -20.31
N PRO A 5 6.19 -35.55 -19.32
CA PRO A 5 5.56 -35.31 -18.03
C PRO A 5 6.15 -34.04 -17.38
N MET A 6 5.29 -33.17 -16.86
CA MET A 6 5.71 -31.99 -16.15
C MET A 6 6.50 -32.37 -14.88
N THR A 7 7.50 -31.56 -14.51
CA THR A 7 8.22 -31.75 -13.26
C THR A 7 7.30 -31.41 -12.06
N ASN A 8 7.53 -32.01 -10.91
CA ASN A 8 6.76 -31.72 -9.69
C ASN A 8 6.73 -30.22 -9.34
N GLN A 9 7.79 -29.47 -9.66
CA GLN A 9 7.86 -28.04 -9.44
C GLN A 9 6.94 -27.25 -10.39
N ALA A 10 6.86 -27.65 -11.66
CA ALA A 10 5.96 -27.03 -12.63
C ALA A 10 4.50 -27.30 -12.28
N GLN A 11 4.16 -28.53 -11.85
CA GLN A 11 2.83 -28.88 -11.39
C GLN A 11 2.43 -28.08 -10.14
N HIS A 12 3.35 -27.94 -9.17
CA HIS A 12 3.09 -27.15 -7.97
C HIS A 12 2.85 -25.67 -8.27
N ALA A 13 3.59 -25.09 -9.23
CA ALA A 13 3.40 -23.70 -9.67
C ALA A 13 2.04 -23.49 -10.35
N GLU A 14 1.59 -24.44 -11.18
CA GLU A 14 0.25 -24.39 -11.80
C GLU A 14 -0.86 -24.49 -10.76
N ASP A 15 -0.73 -25.40 -9.80
CA ASP A 15 -1.71 -25.57 -8.72
C ASP A 15 -1.84 -24.28 -7.89
N GLN A 16 -0.73 -23.59 -7.60
CA GLN A 16 -0.73 -22.29 -6.88
C GLN A 16 -1.36 -21.19 -7.72
N SER A 17 -1.13 -21.16 -9.03
CA SER A 17 -1.74 -20.19 -9.94
C SER A 17 -3.26 -20.36 -10.01
N GLU A 18 -3.76 -21.59 -10.11
CA GLU A 18 -5.20 -21.88 -10.12
C GLU A 18 -5.87 -21.51 -8.79
N ILE A 19 -5.22 -21.77 -7.66
CA ILE A 19 -5.70 -21.40 -6.33
C ILE A 19 -5.83 -19.87 -6.24
N MET A 20 -4.83 -19.14 -6.72
CA MET A 20 -4.85 -17.68 -6.71
C MET A 20 -5.92 -17.12 -7.63
N ASP A 21 -6.13 -17.70 -8.80
CA ASP A 21 -7.18 -17.27 -9.73
C ASP A 21 -8.58 -17.45 -9.12
N ARG A 22 -8.83 -18.55 -8.42
CA ARG A 22 -10.10 -18.76 -7.70
C ARG A 22 -10.26 -17.77 -6.54
N TYR A 23 -9.20 -17.51 -5.80
CA TYR A 23 -9.22 -16.54 -4.71
C TYR A 23 -9.55 -15.13 -5.20
N VAL A 24 -8.95 -14.72 -6.32
CA VAL A 24 -9.23 -13.43 -6.97
C VAL A 24 -10.70 -13.32 -7.38
N GLU A 25 -11.25 -14.35 -8.02
CA GLU A 25 -12.65 -14.37 -8.44
C GLU A 25 -13.61 -14.28 -7.24
N GLN A 26 -13.36 -15.04 -6.19
CA GLN A 26 -14.13 -14.98 -4.95
C GLN A 26 -14.03 -13.61 -4.27
N GLY A 27 -12.85 -13.01 -4.27
CA GLY A 27 -12.62 -11.67 -3.73
C GLY A 27 -13.38 -10.59 -4.48
N GLU A 28 -13.37 -10.63 -5.80
CA GLU A 28 -14.16 -9.70 -6.64
C GLU A 28 -15.65 -9.81 -6.31
N SER A 29 -16.17 -11.02 -6.17
CA SER A 29 -17.57 -11.26 -5.81
C SER A 29 -17.91 -10.67 -4.44
N ARG A 30 -17.03 -10.82 -3.45
CA ARG A 30 -17.21 -10.21 -2.12
C ARG A 30 -17.17 -8.68 -2.19
N ALA A 31 -16.23 -8.12 -2.92
CA ALA A 31 -16.09 -6.68 -3.09
C ALA A 31 -17.33 -6.04 -3.74
N ALA A 32 -17.89 -6.70 -4.76
CA ALA A 32 -19.06 -6.21 -5.47
C ALA A 32 -20.30 -6.07 -4.57
N LYS A 33 -20.40 -6.88 -3.51
CA LYS A 33 -21.52 -6.86 -2.57
C LYS A 33 -21.45 -5.71 -1.56
N LEU A 34 -20.26 -5.14 -1.33
CA LEU A 34 -20.07 -4.11 -0.30
C LEU A 34 -20.47 -2.71 -0.77
N GLY A 35 -20.31 -2.40 -2.05
CA GLY A 35 -20.67 -1.08 -2.59
C GLY A 35 -19.83 0.07 -2.03
N ASN A 36 -18.60 -0.18 -1.59
CA ASN A 36 -17.69 0.80 -0.99
C ASN A 36 -16.86 1.53 -2.04
N ARG A 37 -17.52 2.01 -3.09
CA ARG A 37 -16.87 2.78 -4.15
C ARG A 37 -17.85 3.67 -4.89
N GLY A 38 -17.33 4.76 -5.41
CA GLY A 38 -18.10 5.71 -6.21
C GLY A 38 -17.38 7.05 -6.33
N PRO A 39 -17.99 8.00 -7.03
CA PRO A 39 -17.45 9.35 -7.11
C PRO A 39 -17.46 10.02 -5.75
N ILE A 40 -16.54 10.98 -5.54
CA ILE A 40 -16.56 11.82 -4.35
C ILE A 40 -17.83 12.67 -4.34
N ALA A 41 -18.44 12.80 -3.18
CA ALA A 41 -19.61 13.65 -2.96
C ALA A 41 -19.48 14.35 -1.61
N PHE A 42 -19.90 15.61 -1.58
CA PHE A 42 -19.88 16.47 -0.40
C PHE A 42 -21.29 16.86 0.01
N ASP A 43 -21.49 17.09 1.30
CA ASP A 43 -22.69 17.71 1.83
C ASP A 43 -22.65 19.24 1.67
N ARG A 44 -23.69 19.94 2.13
CA ARG A 44 -23.78 21.40 2.04
C ARG A 44 -22.70 22.14 2.84
N SER A 45 -22.09 21.50 3.82
CA SER A 45 -21.02 22.07 4.64
C SER A 45 -19.62 21.86 4.03
N GLY A 46 -19.52 21.15 2.91
CA GLY A 46 -18.25 20.81 2.28
C GLY A 46 -17.55 19.59 2.87
N LYS A 47 -18.20 18.83 3.74
CA LYS A 47 -17.72 17.55 4.25
C LYS A 47 -18.19 16.40 3.36
N LEU A 48 -17.50 15.26 3.43
CA LEU A 48 -17.95 14.06 2.74
C LEU A 48 -19.40 13.74 3.08
N SER A 49 -20.15 13.33 2.06
CA SER A 49 -21.52 12.87 2.22
C SER A 49 -21.63 11.73 3.21
N ASN A 50 -22.70 11.67 3.98
CA ASN A 50 -22.90 10.67 5.04
C ASN A 50 -22.81 9.23 4.51
N HIS A 51 -23.33 8.95 3.31
CA HIS A 51 -23.25 7.60 2.76
C HIS A 51 -21.81 7.10 2.54
N ILE A 52 -20.88 8.00 2.20
CA ILE A 52 -19.45 7.69 2.07
C ILE A 52 -18.83 7.47 3.43
N LEU A 53 -19.08 8.40 4.38
CA LEU A 53 -18.56 8.30 5.74
C LEU A 53 -19.06 7.04 6.44
N ASP A 54 -20.34 6.73 6.32
CA ASP A 54 -20.93 5.53 6.94
C ASP A 54 -20.31 4.25 6.35
N ALA A 55 -20.14 4.18 5.04
CA ALA A 55 -19.49 3.06 4.38
C ALA A 55 -18.03 2.90 4.85
N TYR A 56 -17.29 3.99 4.93
CA TYR A 56 -15.90 3.99 5.42
C TYR A 56 -15.80 3.51 6.88
N TRP A 57 -16.60 4.05 7.77
CA TRP A 57 -16.57 3.69 9.19
C TRP A 57 -17.04 2.25 9.43
N GLU A 58 -17.96 1.76 8.61
CA GLU A 58 -18.42 0.38 8.71
C GLU A 58 -17.34 -0.63 8.31
N THR A 59 -16.63 -0.38 7.23
CA THR A 59 -15.71 -1.35 6.63
C THR A 59 -14.23 -1.03 6.83
N GLY A 60 -13.90 0.25 7.09
CA GLY A 60 -12.52 0.71 7.23
C GLY A 60 -11.84 1.12 5.91
N PHE A 61 -12.60 1.21 4.82
CA PHE A 61 -12.06 1.65 3.52
C PHE A 61 -13.14 2.25 2.63
N TYR A 62 -12.69 2.99 1.61
CA TYR A 62 -13.52 3.47 0.50
C TYR A 62 -12.68 3.65 -0.76
N VAL A 63 -13.27 3.45 -1.93
CA VAL A 63 -12.63 3.69 -3.22
C VAL A 63 -13.32 4.87 -3.90
N PHE A 64 -12.62 5.99 -3.99
CA PHE A 64 -13.09 7.18 -4.73
C PHE A 64 -12.74 7.01 -6.20
N GLU A 65 -13.77 6.88 -7.04
CA GLU A 65 -13.58 6.67 -8.48
C GLU A 65 -13.37 8.01 -9.20
N GLY A 66 -12.31 8.08 -10.02
CA GLY A 66 -12.02 9.23 -10.87
C GLY A 66 -11.71 10.54 -10.12
N LEU A 67 -11.20 10.45 -8.89
CA LEU A 67 -10.97 11.65 -8.07
C LEU A 67 -9.86 12.53 -8.62
N VAL A 68 -8.75 11.93 -9.07
CA VAL A 68 -7.62 12.66 -9.63
C VAL A 68 -7.75 12.70 -11.14
N GLU A 69 -7.70 13.91 -11.70
CA GLU A 69 -7.82 14.15 -13.13
C GLU A 69 -6.74 13.42 -13.93
N ILE A 70 -7.09 12.91 -15.10
CA ILE A 70 -6.15 12.12 -15.92
C ILE A 70 -4.93 12.94 -16.35
N GLU A 71 -5.06 14.25 -16.54
CA GLU A 71 -3.93 15.12 -16.88
C GLU A 71 -2.92 15.22 -15.72
N GLU A 72 -3.40 15.24 -14.49
CA GLU A 72 -2.55 15.17 -13.29
C GLU A 72 -1.87 13.81 -13.16
N ILE A 73 -2.58 12.73 -13.44
CA ILE A 73 -2.00 11.38 -13.48
C ILE A 73 -0.88 11.27 -14.53
N LYS A 74 -1.04 11.88 -15.69
CA LYS A 74 0.02 11.92 -16.72
C LYS A 74 1.29 12.62 -16.24
N LEU A 75 1.16 13.73 -15.52
CA LEU A 75 2.31 14.43 -14.92
C LEU A 75 3.00 13.56 -13.87
N LEU A 76 2.24 12.93 -13.00
CA LEU A 76 2.76 12.01 -11.99
C LEU A 76 3.49 10.82 -12.63
N ARG A 77 2.95 10.24 -13.69
CA ARG A 77 3.60 9.16 -14.45
C ARG A 77 4.92 9.60 -15.06
N ALA A 78 4.96 10.79 -15.66
CA ALA A 78 6.17 11.30 -16.31
C ALA A 78 7.31 11.50 -15.31
N GLU A 79 7.04 12.13 -14.16
CA GLU A 79 8.03 12.31 -13.10
C GLU A 79 8.45 10.96 -12.49
N MET A 80 7.50 10.05 -12.29
CA MET A 80 7.79 8.72 -11.76
C MET A 80 8.66 7.89 -12.70
N ALA A 81 8.40 7.95 -14.02
CA ALA A 81 9.22 7.26 -15.01
C ALA A 81 10.68 7.76 -15.01
N ASP A 82 10.90 9.06 -14.86
CA ASP A 82 12.24 9.64 -14.74
C ASP A 82 12.93 9.17 -13.46
N LEU A 83 12.24 9.18 -12.33
CA LEU A 83 12.81 8.74 -11.05
C LEU A 83 13.15 7.25 -11.07
N LEU A 84 12.34 6.42 -11.69
CA LEU A 84 12.62 4.97 -11.82
C LEU A 84 13.80 4.71 -12.78
N ASP A 85 13.92 5.47 -13.87
CA ASP A 85 15.06 5.38 -14.79
C ASP A 85 16.39 5.75 -14.10
N ARG A 86 16.34 6.62 -13.12
CA ARG A 86 17.49 7.13 -12.37
C ARG A 86 17.74 6.40 -11.03
N ALA A 87 16.97 5.34 -10.74
CA ALA A 87 17.11 4.58 -9.50
C ALA A 87 18.45 3.85 -9.43
N PRO A 88 19.05 3.71 -8.24
CA PRO A 88 20.26 2.92 -8.06
C PRO A 88 20.02 1.44 -8.37
N ILE A 89 21.07 0.72 -8.75
CA ILE A 89 20.98 -0.72 -9.07
C ILE A 89 20.87 -1.62 -7.83
N ASP A 90 21.25 -1.11 -6.67
CA ASP A 90 21.12 -1.78 -5.37
C ASP A 90 21.06 -0.71 -4.26
N ASN A 91 20.69 -1.13 -3.05
CA ASN A 91 20.71 -0.26 -1.89
C ASN A 91 22.14 0.25 -1.64
N GLY A 92 22.26 1.57 -1.52
CA GLY A 92 23.54 2.23 -1.34
C GLY A 92 24.43 2.33 -2.58
N SER A 93 24.01 1.84 -3.75
CA SER A 93 24.73 2.04 -5.01
C SER A 93 24.71 3.51 -5.43
N LYS A 94 25.86 4.00 -5.91
CA LYS A 94 25.99 5.38 -6.43
C LYS A 94 25.67 5.51 -7.91
N VAL A 95 25.44 4.38 -8.58
CA VAL A 95 25.15 4.35 -10.02
C VAL A 95 23.78 3.76 -10.29
N ASP A 96 23.13 4.24 -11.34
CA ASP A 96 21.89 3.70 -11.88
C ASP A 96 22.14 2.56 -12.89
N GLY A 97 21.08 2.02 -13.48
CA GLY A 97 21.17 0.93 -14.46
C GLY A 97 21.85 1.28 -15.77
N LYS A 98 22.10 2.58 -16.04
CA LYS A 98 22.81 3.08 -17.22
C LYS A 98 24.23 3.54 -16.90
N GLY A 99 24.69 3.33 -15.66
CA GLY A 99 26.03 3.72 -15.21
C GLY A 99 26.18 5.21 -14.88
N ARG A 100 25.07 5.95 -14.85
CA ARG A 100 25.04 7.36 -14.42
C ARG A 100 24.98 7.46 -12.91
N ALA A 101 25.26 8.64 -12.34
CA ALA A 101 25.00 8.91 -10.93
C ALA A 101 23.52 8.66 -10.60
N ALA A 102 23.25 7.81 -9.63
CA ALA A 102 21.88 7.55 -9.18
C ALA A 102 21.27 8.79 -8.53
N PHE A 103 19.96 8.96 -8.73
CA PHE A 103 19.23 10.07 -8.13
C PHE A 103 19.15 9.94 -6.61
N GLY A 104 19.11 11.07 -5.92
CA GLY A 104 18.75 11.14 -4.50
C GLY A 104 19.89 10.98 -3.53
N GLN A 105 21.14 10.95 -3.99
CA GLN A 105 22.31 10.81 -3.11
C GLN A 105 22.54 12.01 -2.17
N GLU A 106 21.99 13.17 -2.53
CA GLU A 106 22.04 14.38 -1.72
C GLU A 106 21.11 14.38 -0.51
N PHE A 107 20.12 13.48 -0.49
CA PHE A 107 19.17 13.40 0.62
C PHE A 107 19.75 12.59 1.79
N ALA A 108 19.46 13.03 3.01
CA ALA A 108 19.92 12.38 4.23
C ALA A 108 19.34 10.96 4.40
N ARG A 109 18.12 10.73 3.89
CA ARG A 109 17.48 9.42 3.89
C ARG A 109 17.46 8.86 2.48
N PRO A 110 17.68 7.55 2.28
CA PRO A 110 17.56 6.94 0.96
C PRO A 110 16.18 7.16 0.36
N VAL A 111 16.15 7.60 -0.92
CA VAL A 111 14.90 7.73 -1.67
C VAL A 111 14.36 6.35 -2.04
N TYR A 112 15.22 5.41 -2.37
CA TYR A 112 14.86 4.10 -2.90
C TYR A 112 15.18 2.98 -1.91
N GLN A 113 14.26 2.04 -1.80
CA GLN A 113 14.50 0.73 -1.21
C GLN A 113 14.33 -0.33 -2.30
N LEU A 114 15.34 -1.15 -2.48
CA LEU A 114 15.37 -2.23 -3.46
C LEU A 114 15.31 -3.57 -2.74
N VAL A 115 14.63 -4.53 -3.37
CA VAL A 115 14.43 -5.88 -2.84
C VAL A 115 14.58 -6.89 -3.97
N LYS A 116 14.71 -8.16 -3.62
CA LYS A 116 14.70 -9.24 -4.61
C LYS A 116 13.33 -9.31 -5.30
N PRO A 117 13.29 -9.62 -6.60
CA PRO A 117 12.04 -9.79 -7.32
C PRO A 117 11.09 -10.77 -6.62
N LEU A 118 9.81 -10.43 -6.55
CA LEU A 118 8.72 -11.25 -5.97
C LEU A 118 8.94 -11.67 -4.51
N SER A 119 9.82 -11.00 -3.78
CA SER A 119 10.07 -11.29 -2.37
C SER A 119 9.02 -10.70 -1.45
N ASP A 120 9.02 -11.17 -0.22
CA ASP A 120 8.33 -10.56 0.93
C ASP A 120 9.40 -10.03 1.89
N PRO A 121 9.79 -8.76 1.77
CA PRO A 121 10.96 -8.24 2.50
C PRO A 121 10.72 -8.02 3.99
N TRP A 122 9.48 -7.84 4.40
CA TRP A 122 9.13 -7.52 5.80
C TRP A 122 8.46 -8.65 6.56
N GLY A 123 7.81 -9.56 5.84
CA GLY A 123 7.03 -10.63 6.45
C GLY A 123 7.86 -11.58 7.29
N GLY A 124 7.42 -11.85 8.52
CA GLY A 124 8.11 -12.72 9.47
C GLY A 124 9.40 -12.13 10.05
N THR A 125 9.63 -10.82 9.90
CA THR A 125 10.82 -10.13 10.42
C THR A 125 10.47 -9.19 11.56
N GLU A 126 11.51 -8.73 12.27
CA GLU A 126 11.35 -7.68 13.28
C GLU A 126 11.36 -6.26 12.70
N LEU A 127 11.52 -6.13 11.39
CA LEU A 127 11.46 -4.83 10.71
C LEU A 127 10.11 -4.16 10.96
N LEU A 128 10.11 -2.84 11.02
CA LEU A 128 8.92 -2.04 11.30
C LEU A 128 8.18 -2.49 12.57
N ASN A 129 8.94 -2.79 13.64
CA ASN A 129 8.44 -3.26 14.94
C ASN A 129 7.64 -4.56 14.86
N GLY A 130 7.96 -5.45 13.91
CA GLY A 130 7.33 -6.76 13.78
C GLY A 130 5.87 -6.72 13.36
N ARG A 131 5.38 -5.61 12.80
CA ARG A 131 3.97 -5.48 12.41
C ARG A 131 3.56 -6.36 11.24
N HIS A 132 4.53 -6.98 10.55
CA HIS A 132 4.32 -7.96 9.49
C HIS A 132 4.70 -9.36 10.00
N PRO A 133 3.86 -10.01 10.84
CA PRO A 133 4.30 -11.17 11.61
C PRO A 133 4.39 -12.47 10.82
N ILE A 134 3.86 -12.51 9.60
CA ILE A 134 3.90 -13.70 8.74
C ILE A 134 4.62 -13.41 7.44
N GLN A 135 5.35 -14.41 6.94
CA GLN A 135 5.92 -14.35 5.60
C GLN A 135 4.93 -14.93 4.59
N MET A 136 4.64 -14.16 3.56
CA MET A 136 3.79 -14.60 2.47
C MET A 136 4.57 -15.44 1.47
N SER A 137 3.85 -16.22 0.66
CA SER A 137 4.43 -17.01 -0.42
C SER A 137 5.23 -16.11 -1.37
N GLN A 138 6.45 -16.54 -1.69
CA GLN A 138 7.34 -15.85 -2.61
C GLN A 138 7.42 -16.64 -3.91
N PRO A 139 6.70 -16.22 -4.96
CA PRO A 139 6.77 -16.87 -6.27
C PRO A 139 8.20 -16.84 -6.80
N ARG A 140 8.58 -17.86 -7.54
CA ARG A 140 9.90 -17.93 -8.15
C ARG A 140 9.98 -16.94 -9.32
N PRO A 141 10.91 -15.97 -9.31
CA PRO A 141 11.10 -15.06 -10.43
C PRO A 141 11.64 -15.79 -11.66
N LYS A 142 11.36 -15.23 -12.83
CA LYS A 142 11.94 -15.72 -14.09
C LYS A 142 13.46 -15.51 -14.09
N GLU A 143 14.18 -16.32 -14.85
CA GLU A 143 15.62 -16.14 -15.06
C GLU A 143 15.92 -14.85 -15.84
N GLY A 144 17.10 -14.28 -15.62
CA GLY A 144 17.57 -13.09 -16.32
C GLY A 144 17.05 -11.76 -15.80
N LEU A 145 16.33 -11.76 -14.69
CA LEU A 145 15.88 -10.52 -14.02
C LEU A 145 17.03 -9.88 -13.22
N PRO A 146 16.97 -8.56 -12.97
CA PRO A 146 17.88 -7.92 -12.04
C PRO A 146 17.82 -8.58 -10.65
N GLU A 147 18.93 -8.60 -9.93
CA GLU A 147 18.97 -9.14 -8.56
C GLU A 147 18.12 -8.33 -7.58
N LYS A 148 18.01 -7.03 -7.82
CA LYS A 148 17.25 -6.10 -7.00
C LYS A 148 16.38 -5.22 -7.89
N VAL A 149 15.19 -4.94 -7.41
CA VAL A 149 14.21 -4.04 -8.05
C VAL A 149 13.70 -3.02 -7.04
N VAL A 150 13.31 -1.86 -7.52
CA VAL A 150 12.71 -0.85 -6.66
C VAL A 150 11.40 -1.38 -6.07
N PHE A 151 11.28 -1.29 -4.76
CA PHE A 151 10.13 -1.75 -3.98
C PHE A 151 9.33 -0.57 -3.44
N ILE A 152 10.03 0.40 -2.86
CA ILE A 152 9.42 1.58 -2.27
C ILE A 152 10.30 2.80 -2.54
N MET A 153 9.65 3.94 -2.74
CA MET A 153 10.30 5.25 -2.82
C MET A 153 9.73 6.14 -1.74
N SER A 154 10.58 6.96 -1.14
CA SER A 154 10.21 7.91 -0.11
C SER A 154 10.43 9.34 -0.59
N GLY A 155 9.69 10.28 -0.02
CA GLY A 155 9.92 11.71 -0.24
C GLY A 155 9.28 12.26 -1.51
N MET A 156 8.06 11.85 -1.87
CA MET A 156 7.39 12.37 -3.07
C MET A 156 7.21 13.89 -3.03
N CYS A 157 7.09 14.49 -1.84
CA CYS A 157 6.99 15.94 -1.69
C CYS A 157 8.32 16.66 -1.98
N GLN A 158 9.44 15.96 -1.87
CA GLN A 158 10.80 16.50 -2.13
C GLN A 158 11.29 16.18 -3.54
N THR A 159 10.85 15.06 -4.09
CA THR A 159 11.37 14.51 -5.34
C THR A 159 10.47 14.78 -6.54
N MET A 160 9.21 15.11 -6.32
CA MET A 160 8.20 15.26 -7.37
C MET A 160 7.38 16.53 -7.14
N GLU A 161 7.41 17.46 -8.07
CA GLU A 161 6.55 18.65 -8.03
C GLU A 161 5.06 18.26 -8.09
N SER A 162 4.71 17.34 -8.97
CA SER A 162 3.34 16.81 -9.06
C SER A 162 2.94 16.01 -7.81
N GLY A 163 3.87 15.38 -7.13
CA GLY A 163 3.64 14.69 -5.85
C GLY A 163 3.32 15.65 -4.72
N LEU A 164 4.06 16.74 -4.63
CA LEU A 164 3.77 17.80 -3.66
C LEU A 164 2.38 18.43 -3.89
N ARG A 165 2.06 18.68 -5.16
CA ARG A 165 0.75 19.20 -5.55
C ARG A 165 -0.38 18.22 -5.22
N LEU A 166 -0.18 16.93 -5.44
CA LEU A 166 -1.12 15.88 -5.09
C LEU A 166 -1.36 15.82 -3.57
N TYR A 167 -0.31 15.93 -2.78
CA TYR A 167 -0.43 15.92 -1.32
C TYR A 167 -1.33 17.06 -0.81
N GLY A 168 -1.32 18.21 -1.48
CA GLY A 168 -2.16 19.37 -1.19
C GLY A 168 -3.47 19.42 -2.01
N HIS A 169 -3.88 18.34 -2.65
CA HIS A 169 -5.10 18.32 -3.46
C HIS A 169 -6.33 18.68 -2.62
N PRO A 170 -7.16 19.66 -3.06
CA PRO A 170 -8.27 20.16 -2.24
C PRO A 170 -9.26 19.09 -1.79
N ASP A 171 -9.60 18.13 -2.67
CA ASP A 171 -10.54 17.06 -2.34
C ASP A 171 -9.93 16.08 -1.34
N LEU A 172 -8.64 15.79 -1.43
CA LEU A 172 -7.95 14.93 -0.46
C LEU A 172 -7.87 15.59 0.91
N LEU A 173 -7.62 16.89 0.95
CA LEU A 173 -7.64 17.65 2.22
C LEU A 173 -9.06 17.70 2.82
N ALA A 174 -10.09 17.82 2.01
CA ALA A 174 -11.48 17.76 2.47
C ALA A 174 -11.86 16.40 3.04
N ILE A 175 -11.37 15.31 2.42
CA ILE A 175 -11.51 13.95 2.96
C ILE A 175 -10.82 13.85 4.33
N ALA A 176 -9.59 14.36 4.44
CA ALA A 176 -8.84 14.34 5.68
C ALA A 176 -9.58 15.09 6.81
N ALA A 177 -10.09 16.27 6.52
CA ALA A 177 -10.87 17.04 7.48
C ALA A 177 -12.17 16.33 7.91
N SER A 178 -12.83 15.65 6.97
CA SER A 178 -14.08 14.92 7.25
C SER A 178 -13.85 13.71 8.17
N ILE A 179 -12.70 13.03 8.05
CA ILE A 179 -12.38 11.84 8.84
C ILE A 179 -11.68 12.20 10.15
N ASN A 180 -10.69 13.08 10.11
CA ASN A 180 -9.82 13.37 11.26
C ASN A 180 -10.27 14.61 12.06
N GLY A 181 -11.20 15.41 11.55
CA GLY A 181 -11.45 16.75 12.05
C GLY A 181 -10.49 17.78 11.44
N ASP A 182 -10.69 19.05 11.75
CA ASP A 182 -9.97 20.14 11.09
C ASP A 182 -8.48 20.24 11.50
N ASP A 183 -8.11 19.69 12.65
CA ASP A 183 -6.73 19.69 13.14
C ASP A 183 -6.02 18.37 12.80
N PHE A 184 -5.63 18.25 11.55
CA PHE A 184 -4.91 17.10 11.03
C PHE A 184 -3.54 17.48 10.48
N VAL A 185 -2.64 16.51 10.42
CA VAL A 185 -1.27 16.67 9.95
C VAL A 185 -0.90 15.58 8.96
N PRO A 186 -0.01 15.86 8.01
CA PRO A 186 0.51 14.83 7.10
C PRO A 186 1.34 13.81 7.90
N TYR A 187 1.25 12.56 7.47
CA TYR A 187 1.94 11.46 8.15
C TYR A 187 2.28 10.33 7.18
N ASN A 188 3.09 10.29 6.44
CA ASN A 188 3.53 9.26 5.51
C ASN A 188 3.71 9.82 4.12
N ASP A 189 4.68 9.31 3.45
CA ASP A 189 5.06 9.70 2.11
C ASP A 189 5.87 8.56 1.52
N ALA A 190 5.19 7.60 0.92
CA ALA A 190 5.83 6.44 0.33
C ALA A 190 5.14 6.06 -0.98
N THR A 191 5.92 5.72 -1.98
CA THR A 191 5.42 5.19 -3.24
C THR A 191 5.77 3.71 -3.32
N PHE A 192 4.76 2.86 -3.40
CA PHE A 192 4.96 1.44 -3.65
C PHE A 192 5.06 1.18 -5.15
N VAL A 193 6.12 0.48 -5.53
CA VAL A 193 6.43 0.16 -6.93
C VAL A 193 6.39 -1.34 -7.12
N LYS A 194 5.42 -1.81 -7.89
CA LYS A 194 5.25 -3.22 -8.21
C LYS A 194 5.20 -3.40 -9.71
N GLN A 195 6.37 -3.51 -10.30
CA GLN A 195 6.51 -3.73 -11.73
C GLN A 195 6.04 -5.15 -12.12
N PRO A 196 5.62 -5.36 -13.38
CA PRO A 196 5.14 -6.65 -13.84
C PRO A 196 6.15 -7.78 -13.62
N GLY A 197 5.72 -8.85 -12.98
CA GLY A 197 6.53 -10.06 -12.78
C GLY A 197 7.67 -9.94 -11.77
N VAL A 198 7.82 -8.81 -11.09
CA VAL A 198 8.91 -8.59 -10.13
C VAL A 198 8.48 -7.96 -8.82
N GLY A 199 7.32 -7.31 -8.78
CA GLY A 199 6.86 -6.56 -7.60
C GLY A 199 6.73 -7.43 -6.36
N GLY A 200 7.39 -7.03 -5.26
CA GLY A 200 7.35 -7.73 -3.98
C GLY A 200 5.99 -7.62 -3.27
N SER A 201 5.71 -8.55 -2.39
CA SER A 201 4.53 -8.52 -1.54
C SER A 201 4.72 -7.57 -0.34
N VAL A 202 3.61 -7.08 0.17
CA VAL A 202 3.53 -6.46 1.49
C VAL A 202 2.57 -7.32 2.31
N SER A 203 3.11 -8.08 3.24
CA SER A 203 2.35 -9.07 4.00
C SER A 203 1.31 -8.42 4.90
N TRP A 204 0.36 -9.23 5.36
CA TRP A 204 -0.73 -8.78 6.23
C TRP A 204 -0.24 -8.00 7.44
N HIS A 205 -0.80 -6.82 7.65
CA HIS A 205 -0.43 -5.93 8.74
C HIS A 205 -1.53 -4.91 9.04
N GLN A 206 -1.38 -4.24 10.17
CA GLN A 206 -2.09 -3.04 10.56
C GLN A 206 -1.05 -1.92 10.72
N ASP A 207 -1.35 -0.71 10.28
CA ASP A 207 -0.38 0.39 10.26
C ASP A 207 -0.27 1.18 11.56
N GLY A 208 -1.09 0.91 12.53
CA GLY A 208 -1.17 1.65 13.78
C GLY A 208 0.03 1.49 14.74
N VAL A 209 1.11 0.86 14.31
CA VAL A 209 2.21 0.44 15.21
C VAL A 209 2.87 1.56 16.01
N THR A 210 2.90 2.77 15.48
CA THR A 210 3.44 3.94 16.20
C THR A 210 2.57 4.40 17.36
N HIS A 211 1.33 3.93 17.42
CA HIS A 211 0.33 4.31 18.42
C HIS A 211 -0.16 3.12 19.26
N TRP A 212 0.36 1.93 19.01
CA TRP A 212 -0.12 0.70 19.63
C TRP A 212 -0.11 0.72 21.16
N ASP A 213 0.84 1.43 21.75
CA ASP A 213 1.00 1.56 23.19
C ASP A 213 0.44 2.90 23.72
N SER A 214 -0.24 3.68 22.88
CA SER A 214 -0.84 4.93 23.30
C SER A 214 -2.11 4.71 24.10
N GLU A 215 -2.23 5.39 25.24
CA GLU A 215 -3.47 5.42 26.02
C GLU A 215 -4.61 6.11 25.25
N GLN A 216 -4.28 6.88 24.20
CA GLN A 216 -5.22 7.60 23.34
C GLN A 216 -5.52 6.83 22.04
N TRP A 217 -5.37 5.51 22.08
CA TRP A 217 -5.79 4.65 20.98
C TRP A 217 -7.31 4.76 20.80
N ASP A 218 -7.73 5.66 19.93
CA ASP A 218 -9.11 5.85 19.56
C ASP A 218 -9.51 4.91 18.44
N GLU A 219 -10.50 4.09 18.64
CA GLU A 219 -11.00 3.17 17.63
C GLU A 219 -11.37 3.93 16.35
N GLY A 220 -10.57 3.74 15.31
CA GLY A 220 -10.84 4.25 13.98
C GLY A 220 -10.45 5.70 13.68
N ILE A 221 -9.92 6.46 14.65
CA ILE A 221 -9.65 7.90 14.45
C ILE A 221 -8.17 8.25 14.28
N HIS A 222 -7.26 7.30 14.44
CA HIS A 222 -5.82 7.58 14.39
C HIS A 222 -5.32 8.08 13.05
N GLY A 223 -6.04 7.76 11.98
CA GLY A 223 -5.68 8.19 10.65
C GLY A 223 -5.98 7.15 9.59
N PHE A 224 -5.70 7.53 8.39
CA PHE A 224 -5.89 6.69 7.21
C PHE A 224 -4.78 6.94 6.21
N ASN A 225 -4.60 6.02 5.28
CA ASN A 225 -3.74 6.20 4.13
C ASN A 225 -4.57 6.37 2.86
N PHE A 226 -4.18 7.36 2.06
CA PHE A 226 -4.52 7.40 0.64
C PHE A 226 -3.61 6.47 -0.14
N GLN A 227 -4.15 5.82 -1.16
CA GLN A 227 -3.36 5.27 -2.25
C GLN A 227 -3.91 5.79 -3.56
N VAL A 228 -3.08 6.53 -4.27
CA VAL A 228 -3.39 7.08 -5.60
C VAL A 228 -2.75 6.17 -6.64
N GLN A 229 -3.58 5.58 -7.50
CA GLN A 229 -3.13 4.63 -8.51
C GLN A 229 -2.79 5.36 -9.81
N LEU A 230 -1.59 5.13 -10.34
CA LEU A 230 -1.16 5.73 -11.60
C LEU A 230 -1.50 4.87 -12.82
N TYR A 231 -1.74 3.59 -12.61
CA TYR A 231 -2.04 2.59 -13.65
C TYR A 231 -3.25 1.75 -13.25
N PRO A 232 -3.94 1.12 -14.22
CA PRO A 232 -5.01 0.20 -13.88
C PRO A 232 -4.51 -0.95 -13.02
N THR A 233 -5.24 -1.30 -11.97
CA THR A 233 -4.98 -2.48 -11.17
C THR A 233 -6.17 -3.43 -11.20
N SER A 234 -5.89 -4.72 -11.27
CA SER A 234 -6.87 -5.79 -11.05
C SER A 234 -6.66 -6.41 -9.66
N PRO A 235 -7.53 -7.32 -9.22
CA PRO A 235 -7.30 -8.07 -8.00
C PRO A 235 -5.96 -8.80 -7.91
N LYS A 236 -5.31 -9.06 -9.03
CA LYS A 236 -3.98 -9.71 -9.06
C LYS A 236 -2.84 -8.80 -8.60
N SER A 237 -3.01 -7.48 -8.73
CA SER A 237 -1.95 -6.52 -8.43
C SER A 237 -2.32 -5.50 -7.35
N CYS A 238 -3.58 -5.42 -6.93
CA CYS A 238 -4.10 -4.38 -6.05
C CYS A 238 -3.88 -4.66 -4.56
N LEU A 239 -4.30 -3.68 -3.76
CA LEU A 239 -4.40 -3.80 -2.31
C LEU A 239 -5.58 -4.70 -1.94
N TRP A 240 -5.41 -5.51 -0.89
CA TRP A 240 -6.45 -6.32 -0.27
C TRP A 240 -6.67 -5.89 1.18
N VAL A 241 -7.92 -5.85 1.61
CA VAL A 241 -8.31 -5.46 2.97
C VAL A 241 -9.35 -6.43 3.52
N VAL A 242 -9.31 -6.67 4.82
CA VAL A 242 -10.37 -7.41 5.52
C VAL A 242 -11.35 -6.40 6.13
N PRO A 243 -12.57 -6.29 5.61
CA PRO A 243 -13.55 -5.31 6.07
C PRO A 243 -13.86 -5.45 7.56
N GLY A 244 -14.02 -4.32 8.24
CA GLY A 244 -14.43 -4.26 9.65
C GLY A 244 -13.30 -4.50 10.66
N THR A 245 -12.11 -4.88 10.22
CA THR A 245 -10.99 -5.21 11.12
C THR A 245 -10.41 -4.02 11.86
N HIS A 246 -10.64 -2.80 11.38
CA HIS A 246 -10.27 -1.56 12.08
C HIS A 246 -11.01 -1.40 13.44
N LYS A 247 -12.13 -2.10 13.63
CA LYS A 247 -12.92 -2.10 14.87
C LYS A 247 -12.45 -3.12 15.91
N LEU A 248 -11.48 -3.96 15.56
CA LEU A 248 -11.07 -5.11 16.39
C LEU A 248 -9.84 -4.86 17.25
N GLY A 249 -9.31 -3.64 17.24
CA GLY A 249 -8.06 -3.34 17.92
C GLY A 249 -6.87 -4.07 17.28
N ARG A 250 -5.87 -4.41 18.09
CA ARG A 250 -4.70 -5.17 17.63
C ARG A 250 -5.08 -6.63 17.39
N ILE A 251 -4.90 -7.08 16.15
CA ILE A 251 -5.23 -8.44 15.71
C ILE A 251 -4.00 -9.35 15.87
N ASP A 252 -4.21 -10.58 16.36
CA ASP A 252 -3.22 -11.65 16.26
C ASP A 252 -3.20 -12.20 14.84
N ILE A 253 -2.45 -11.52 13.97
CA ILE A 253 -2.37 -11.81 12.54
C ILE A 253 -1.76 -13.18 12.30
N LYS A 254 -0.72 -13.53 13.07
CA LYS A 254 -0.03 -14.82 12.94
C LYS A 254 -1.00 -15.99 13.15
N LYS A 255 -1.75 -15.94 14.24
CA LYS A 255 -2.79 -16.93 14.55
C LYS A 255 -3.84 -17.01 13.44
N ARG A 256 -4.34 -15.86 13.00
CA ARG A 256 -5.39 -15.78 11.96
C ARG A 256 -4.96 -16.43 10.64
N VAL A 257 -3.72 -16.22 10.23
CA VAL A 257 -3.15 -16.80 9.01
C VAL A 257 -2.82 -18.29 9.20
N GLU A 258 -2.18 -18.66 10.32
CA GLU A 258 -1.80 -20.06 10.59
C GLU A 258 -3.02 -20.98 10.76
N GLU A 259 -4.11 -20.49 11.33
CA GLU A 259 -5.36 -21.26 11.48
C GLU A 259 -6.21 -21.29 10.20
N ASN A 260 -5.91 -20.43 9.22
CA ASN A 260 -6.61 -20.46 7.94
C ASN A 260 -6.06 -21.58 7.05
N PRO A 261 -6.92 -22.53 6.57
CA PRO A 261 -6.45 -23.62 5.71
C PRO A 261 -5.72 -23.15 4.45
N ASP A 262 -6.08 -21.99 3.92
CA ASP A 262 -5.49 -21.37 2.72
C ASP A 262 -4.47 -20.28 3.08
N ARG A 263 -4.00 -20.26 4.33
CA ARG A 263 -2.98 -19.39 4.89
C ARG A 263 -3.25 -17.91 4.63
N GLU A 264 -2.34 -17.22 3.94
CA GLU A 264 -2.43 -15.78 3.66
C GLU A 264 -3.60 -15.39 2.75
N ARG A 265 -4.25 -16.32 2.11
CA ARG A 265 -5.48 -16.06 1.34
C ARG A 265 -6.68 -16.09 2.26
N LEU A 266 -6.84 -15.02 3.03
CA LEU A 266 -7.92 -14.90 4.01
C LEU A 266 -9.29 -14.86 3.31
N PRO A 267 -10.28 -15.64 3.78
CA PRO A 267 -11.53 -15.86 3.07
C PRO A 267 -12.48 -14.65 3.08
N ASP A 268 -12.25 -13.70 3.97
CA ASP A 268 -13.05 -12.50 4.14
C ASP A 268 -12.42 -11.24 3.54
N ALA A 269 -11.23 -11.34 2.96
CA ALA A 269 -10.55 -10.24 2.32
C ALA A 269 -11.21 -9.85 0.99
N VAL A 270 -11.12 -8.56 0.66
CA VAL A 270 -11.61 -8.00 -0.60
C VAL A 270 -10.54 -7.21 -1.31
N PRO A 271 -10.46 -7.28 -2.64
CA PRO A 271 -9.52 -6.49 -3.43
C PRO A 271 -10.04 -5.08 -3.69
N LEU A 272 -9.15 -4.10 -3.63
CA LEU A 272 -9.43 -2.70 -3.96
C LEU A 272 -8.83 -2.37 -5.33
N HIS A 273 -9.35 -2.97 -6.39
CA HIS A 273 -8.90 -2.72 -7.75
C HIS A 273 -9.34 -1.32 -8.21
N CYS A 274 -8.50 -0.67 -9.00
CA CYS A 274 -8.63 0.72 -9.37
C CYS A 274 -8.33 0.96 -10.85
N LYS A 275 -8.92 2.05 -11.37
CA LYS A 275 -8.51 2.69 -12.61
C LYS A 275 -7.53 3.82 -12.28
N PRO A 276 -6.74 4.32 -13.26
CA PRO A 276 -5.91 5.50 -13.03
C PRO A 276 -6.74 6.69 -12.55
N GLY A 277 -6.26 7.33 -11.49
CA GLY A 277 -6.96 8.44 -10.86
C GLY A 277 -7.95 8.05 -9.76
N ASP A 278 -8.25 6.76 -9.61
CA ASP A 278 -8.96 6.27 -8.43
C ASP A 278 -8.07 6.40 -7.20
N VAL A 279 -8.69 6.72 -6.08
CA VAL A 279 -8.01 6.89 -4.80
C VAL A 279 -8.69 6.02 -3.76
N THR A 280 -7.92 5.17 -3.10
CA THR A 280 -8.43 4.43 -1.95
C THR A 280 -8.10 5.15 -0.66
N ILE A 281 -9.00 5.08 0.31
CA ILE A 281 -8.69 5.36 1.70
C ILE A 281 -8.84 4.07 2.50
N VAL A 282 -7.84 3.79 3.34
CA VAL A 282 -7.82 2.62 4.23
C VAL A 282 -7.45 3.10 5.62
N ASN A 283 -8.30 2.76 6.59
CA ASN A 283 -8.04 3.03 7.99
C ASN A 283 -6.75 2.33 8.43
N ARG A 284 -5.88 3.02 9.13
CA ARG A 284 -4.57 2.48 9.54
C ARG A 284 -4.67 1.26 10.46
N GLN A 285 -5.81 1.05 11.09
CA GLN A 285 -6.07 -0.13 11.92
C GLN A 285 -6.68 -1.29 11.14
N ALA A 286 -7.07 -1.11 9.89
CA ALA A 286 -7.60 -2.18 9.06
C ALA A 286 -6.50 -3.15 8.63
N LEU A 287 -6.80 -4.44 8.72
CA LEU A 287 -5.92 -5.51 8.26
C LEU A 287 -5.85 -5.51 6.73
N HIS A 288 -4.67 -5.34 6.17
CA HIS A 288 -4.48 -5.25 4.73
C HIS A 288 -3.13 -5.82 4.27
N CYS A 289 -3.05 -6.12 3.01
CA CYS A 289 -1.84 -6.62 2.36
C CYS A 289 -1.83 -6.32 0.86
N SER A 290 -0.75 -6.64 0.21
CA SER A 290 -0.70 -6.84 -1.24
C SER A 290 0.18 -8.04 -1.58
N PHE A 291 -0.29 -8.87 -2.50
CA PHE A 291 0.45 -10.05 -2.95
C PHE A 291 1.57 -9.67 -3.92
N ALA A 292 2.54 -10.55 -4.08
CA ALA A 292 3.58 -10.38 -5.09
C ALA A 292 2.95 -10.22 -6.48
N ASN A 293 3.47 -9.29 -7.28
CA ASN A 293 2.92 -9.00 -8.60
C ASN A 293 3.47 -9.94 -9.66
N THR A 294 2.79 -11.04 -9.87
CA THR A 294 3.10 -12.01 -10.94
C THR A 294 2.37 -11.70 -12.26
N SER A 295 1.53 -10.66 -12.27
CA SER A 295 0.77 -10.24 -13.45
C SER A 295 1.62 -9.43 -14.42
N SER A 296 1.03 -9.12 -15.58
CA SER A 296 1.60 -8.19 -16.57
C SER A 296 1.28 -6.73 -16.28
N GLU A 297 0.59 -6.44 -15.18
CA GLU A 297 0.16 -5.11 -14.79
C GLU A 297 1.28 -4.37 -14.05
N THR A 298 1.43 -3.08 -14.35
CA THR A 298 2.23 -2.16 -13.55
C THR A 298 1.39 -1.63 -12.40
N ARG A 299 1.89 -1.75 -11.16
CA ARG A 299 1.28 -1.06 -10.05
C ARG A 299 2.27 -0.06 -9.45
N ILE A 300 1.89 1.20 -9.48
CA ILE A 300 2.58 2.29 -8.77
C ILE A 300 1.53 3.04 -7.96
N SER A 301 1.66 2.97 -6.64
CA SER A 301 0.72 3.56 -5.68
C SER A 301 1.42 4.64 -4.89
N LEU A 302 0.99 5.88 -5.05
CA LEU A 302 1.41 6.99 -4.20
C LEU A 302 0.64 6.87 -2.89
N THR A 303 1.36 6.54 -1.81
CA THR A 303 0.78 6.27 -0.49
C THR A 303 1.17 7.37 0.48
N PHE A 304 0.18 8.06 1.00
CA PHE A 304 0.36 9.11 1.98
C PHE A 304 -0.89 9.22 2.84
N GLY A 305 -0.80 9.90 3.96
CA GLY A 305 -1.95 9.96 4.85
C GLY A 305 -1.94 11.15 5.77
N PHE A 306 -3.00 11.23 6.53
CA PHE A 306 -3.20 12.26 7.53
C PHE A 306 -3.68 11.62 8.83
N HIS A 307 -3.22 12.19 9.93
CA HIS A 307 -3.67 11.85 11.26
C HIS A 307 -4.31 13.06 11.93
N ARG A 308 -5.23 12.82 12.83
CA ARG A 308 -5.58 13.82 13.81
C ARG A 308 -4.32 14.17 14.61
N ARG A 309 -3.96 15.45 14.67
CA ARG A 309 -2.70 15.86 15.30
C ARG A 309 -2.59 15.39 16.74
N SER A 310 -3.66 15.50 17.54
CA SER A 310 -3.66 15.07 18.93
C SER A 310 -3.36 13.58 19.12
N SER A 311 -3.64 12.72 18.14
CA SER A 311 -3.40 11.28 18.25
C SER A 311 -1.96 10.86 17.98
N ILE A 312 -1.14 11.75 17.43
CA ILE A 312 0.27 11.45 17.10
C ILE A 312 1.29 12.31 17.83
N LEU A 313 0.85 13.22 18.70
CA LEU A 313 1.78 13.98 19.53
C LEU A 313 2.62 13.03 20.38
N GLY A 314 3.94 13.18 20.30
CA GLY A 314 4.89 12.30 20.99
C GLY A 314 5.12 10.95 20.32
N ALA A 315 4.47 10.65 19.17
CA ALA A 315 4.70 9.40 18.46
C ALA A 315 6.10 9.34 17.86
N LYS A 316 6.73 8.18 17.96
CA LYS A 316 8.03 7.89 17.35
C LYS A 316 7.87 7.40 15.92
N GLY A 317 8.96 7.43 15.14
CA GLY A 317 8.98 6.85 13.80
C GLY A 317 8.66 5.36 13.79
N ALA A 318 8.20 4.86 12.64
CA ALA A 318 7.82 3.45 12.46
C ALA A 318 9.00 2.49 12.49
N LEU A 319 10.24 2.97 12.30
CA LEU A 319 11.44 2.14 12.38
C LEU A 319 11.80 1.87 13.85
N ALA A 320 12.10 0.61 14.18
CA ALA A 320 12.43 0.19 15.53
C ALA A 320 13.60 0.97 16.15
N GLU A 321 14.55 1.37 15.33
CA GLU A 321 15.75 2.13 15.74
C GLU A 321 15.48 3.63 15.88
N SER A 322 14.33 4.13 15.45
CA SER A 322 14.03 5.56 15.54
C SER A 322 13.67 5.92 16.97
N ALA A 323 14.54 6.71 17.59
CA ALA A 323 14.26 7.35 18.87
C ALA A 323 13.57 8.72 18.72
N ASP A 324 13.48 9.21 17.47
CA ASP A 324 13.00 10.56 17.21
C ASP A 324 11.49 10.65 17.34
N ILE A 325 11.02 11.66 18.04
CA ILE A 325 9.61 12.05 18.08
C ILE A 325 9.30 12.76 16.76
N ILE A 326 8.35 12.22 15.99
CA ILE A 326 7.98 12.78 14.68
C ILE A 326 7.21 14.08 14.85
N TYR A 327 6.32 14.12 15.84
CA TYR A 327 5.48 15.27 16.11
C TYR A 327 5.58 15.66 17.59
N ASP A 328 5.80 16.94 17.85
CA ASP A 328 5.76 17.54 19.17
C ASP A 328 4.71 18.67 19.20
N GLU A 329 4.58 19.34 20.34
CA GLU A 329 3.61 20.42 20.54
C GLU A 329 4.01 21.76 19.88
N ARG A 330 5.17 21.83 19.22
CA ARG A 330 5.69 23.06 18.62
C ARG A 330 5.25 23.24 17.18
#